data_ecd62854e850c9bf697b105677c7ead3
#
_entry.id   ecd62854e850c9bf697b105677c7ead3
#
_cell.length_a   1.000
_cell.length_b   1.000
_cell.length_c   1.000
_cell.angle_alpha   90.00
_cell.angle_beta   90.00
_cell.angle_gamma   90.00
#
_symmetry.space_group_name_H-M   'P 1'
#
loop_
_entity.id
_entity.type
_entity.pdbx_description
1 polymer ?
#
loop_
_entity_poly.entity_id
_entity_poly.type
_entity_poly.pdbx_seq_one_letter_code
_entity_poly.pdbx_strand_id
1 'polypeptide(L)'
;KYKVLLIEQDSFLGGILKNSNKVDNINGISPSEWVKETEELLSNSGNITILKNTLVTTYNFTNHLVALEDKFSGRKIDLKKSELTLHKIRTSLTILSNGHIERFISFRNNDLPGVMLASSFEKYIHRFGVIPEKKPVIFTNNSSTFSLLKSMTSLGYKPEAYIDSRKKDEIETEIKKFLKTNNILFYFDSEVEGCDGNKKIEKITVRQGKNYYKLNSSMLCVSGGFNPDIHLFTQSKG
;
A
#
# COMPACT_ATOMS: atom_id res chain seq x y z
N LYS A 1 -15.87 29.17 -14.01
CA LYS A 1 -15.44 28.12 -13.06
C LYS A 1 -15.96 26.80 -13.57
N TYR A 2 -15.07 25.77 -13.64
CA TYR A 2 -15.49 24.41 -14.01
C TYR A 2 -16.24 23.77 -12.85
N LYS A 3 -17.23 22.92 -13.14
CA LYS A 3 -17.79 21.98 -12.16
C LYS A 3 -16.88 20.76 -12.13
N VAL A 4 -16.47 20.34 -10.94
CA VAL A 4 -15.54 19.22 -10.73
C VAL A 4 -16.23 18.13 -9.91
N LEU A 5 -16.10 16.89 -10.35
CA LEU A 5 -16.48 15.71 -9.60
C LEU A 5 -15.20 14.97 -9.22
N LEU A 6 -14.89 14.90 -7.92
CA LEU A 6 -13.80 14.13 -7.37
C LEU A 6 -14.36 12.78 -6.86
N ILE A 7 -13.81 11.68 -7.38
CA ILE A 7 -14.23 10.33 -7.01
C ILE A 7 -13.08 9.64 -6.29
N GLU A 8 -13.33 9.11 -5.10
CA GLU A 8 -12.39 8.40 -4.27
C GLU A 8 -12.97 7.05 -3.85
N GLN A 9 -12.21 5.97 -4.06
CA GLN A 9 -12.64 4.62 -3.70
C GLN A 9 -12.63 4.36 -2.18
N ASP A 10 -11.73 5.03 -1.44
CA ASP A 10 -11.67 4.93 0.02
C ASP A 10 -12.72 5.85 0.68
N SER A 11 -12.96 5.64 1.96
CA SER A 11 -13.86 6.48 2.78
C SER A 11 -13.27 7.85 3.13
N PHE A 12 -12.04 8.13 2.72
CA PHE A 12 -11.30 9.37 3.01
C PHE A 12 -10.39 9.73 1.83
N LEU A 13 -10.06 11.00 1.71
CA LEU A 13 -9.08 11.49 0.75
C LEU A 13 -7.66 11.30 1.27
N GLY A 14 -6.67 11.37 0.37
CA GLY A 14 -5.25 11.41 0.70
C GLY A 14 -4.48 10.12 0.44
N GLY A 15 -5.17 9.00 0.15
CA GLY A 15 -4.54 7.76 -0.29
C GLY A 15 -3.32 7.35 0.53
N ILE A 16 -2.15 7.28 -0.10
CA ILE A 16 -0.89 6.86 0.52
C ILE A 16 -0.43 7.78 1.66
N LEU A 17 -0.79 9.06 1.63
CA LEU A 17 -0.40 10.02 2.68
C LEU A 17 -1.03 9.68 4.04
N LYS A 18 -2.11 8.91 4.05
CA LYS A 18 -2.77 8.41 5.28
C LYS A 18 -2.39 6.98 5.63
N ASN A 19 -1.75 6.28 4.73
CA ASN A 19 -1.44 4.86 4.89
C ASN A 19 0.04 4.57 5.12
N SER A 20 0.90 5.59 5.05
CA SER A 20 2.35 5.41 5.04
C SER A 20 3.07 6.68 5.49
N ASN A 21 4.23 6.53 6.11
CA ASN A 21 5.16 7.62 6.44
C ASN A 21 6.22 7.84 5.34
N LYS A 22 5.88 7.60 4.07
CA LYS A 22 6.81 7.81 2.94
C LYS A 22 7.15 9.28 2.72
N VAL A 23 6.24 10.18 3.07
CA VAL A 23 6.40 11.62 2.93
C VAL A 23 6.53 12.22 4.32
N ASP A 24 7.63 12.88 4.60
CA ASP A 24 7.88 13.46 5.93
C ASP A 24 7.12 14.79 6.12
N ASN A 25 7.04 15.63 5.08
CA ASN A 25 6.24 16.85 5.09
C ASN A 25 5.81 17.26 3.68
N ILE A 26 4.79 18.10 3.60
CA ILE A 26 4.30 18.76 2.39
C ILE A 26 4.22 20.24 2.71
N ASN A 27 5.04 21.07 2.07
CA ASN A 27 5.10 22.51 2.31
C ASN A 27 5.31 22.88 3.81
N GLY A 28 6.05 22.05 4.54
CA GLY A 28 6.39 22.29 5.96
C GLY A 28 5.37 21.78 6.96
N ILE A 29 4.26 21.20 6.53
CA ILE A 29 3.24 20.60 7.41
C ILE A 29 3.18 19.08 7.26
N SER A 30 2.60 18.39 8.23
CA SER A 30 2.46 16.94 8.18
C SER A 30 1.52 16.51 7.04
N PRO A 31 1.75 15.33 6.40
CA PRO A 31 0.86 14.84 5.34
C PRO A 31 -0.60 14.72 5.78
N SER A 32 -0.85 14.31 7.01
CA SER A 32 -2.21 14.20 7.57
C SER A 32 -2.90 15.55 7.72
N GLU A 33 -2.17 16.56 8.14
CA GLU A 33 -2.66 17.93 8.28
C GLU A 33 -2.92 18.56 6.90
N TRP A 34 -1.98 18.40 5.97
CA TRP A 34 -2.16 18.83 4.59
C TRP A 34 -3.40 18.23 3.94
N VAL A 35 -3.64 16.92 4.14
CA VAL A 35 -4.85 16.26 3.62
C VAL A 35 -6.11 16.86 4.25
N LYS A 36 -6.11 17.11 5.57
CA LYS A 36 -7.24 17.70 6.28
C LYS A 36 -7.55 19.10 5.75
N GLU A 37 -6.56 19.98 5.67
CA GLU A 37 -6.73 21.34 5.15
C GLU A 37 -7.22 21.34 3.70
N THR A 38 -6.65 20.46 2.86
CA THR A 38 -7.06 20.31 1.46
C THR A 38 -8.51 19.82 1.37
N GLU A 39 -8.92 18.85 2.16
CA GLU A 39 -10.29 18.34 2.18
C GLU A 39 -11.29 19.43 2.62
N GLU A 40 -10.93 20.25 3.60
CA GLU A 40 -11.74 21.40 4.04
C GLU A 40 -11.88 22.45 2.93
N LEU A 41 -10.81 22.80 2.23
CA LEU A 41 -10.83 23.71 1.10
C LEU A 41 -11.71 23.19 -0.04
N LEU A 42 -11.61 21.90 -0.38
CA LEU A 42 -12.41 21.27 -1.42
C LEU A 42 -13.90 21.24 -1.05
N SER A 43 -14.22 20.91 0.20
CA SER A 43 -15.59 20.83 0.71
C SER A 43 -16.29 22.20 0.75
N ASN A 44 -15.53 23.27 1.00
CA ASN A 44 -16.04 24.65 0.99
C ASN A 44 -16.14 25.24 -0.43
N SER A 45 -15.68 24.54 -1.44
CA SER A 45 -15.73 25.00 -2.83
C SER A 45 -17.06 24.65 -3.48
N GLY A 46 -17.91 25.64 -3.74
CA GLY A 46 -19.27 25.45 -4.28
C GLY A 46 -19.35 24.84 -5.70
N ASN A 47 -18.22 24.60 -6.36
CA ASN A 47 -18.13 23.98 -7.68
C ASN A 47 -17.49 22.58 -7.66
N ILE A 48 -17.20 22.01 -6.50
CA ILE A 48 -16.60 20.69 -6.34
C ILE A 48 -17.58 19.78 -5.62
N THR A 49 -17.83 18.62 -6.19
CA THR A 49 -18.57 17.51 -5.54
C THR A 49 -17.61 16.37 -5.28
N ILE A 50 -17.61 15.82 -4.06
CA ILE A 50 -16.76 14.71 -3.66
C ILE A 50 -17.62 13.46 -3.43
N LEU A 51 -17.32 12.37 -4.14
CA LEU A 51 -17.90 11.05 -3.90
C LEU A 51 -16.81 10.15 -3.29
N LYS A 52 -16.95 9.80 -2.04
CA LYS A 52 -16.11 8.81 -1.33
C LYS A 52 -16.77 7.43 -1.37
N ASN A 53 -16.03 6.38 -1.02
CA ASN A 53 -16.49 4.99 -1.13
C ASN A 53 -17.03 4.67 -2.54
N THR A 54 -16.45 5.27 -3.56
CA THR A 54 -16.96 5.21 -4.92
C THR A 54 -15.88 4.71 -5.85
N LEU A 55 -16.07 3.52 -6.40
CA LEU A 55 -15.15 2.89 -7.34
C LEU A 55 -15.58 3.18 -8.77
N VAL A 56 -14.70 3.79 -9.57
CA VAL A 56 -14.89 3.87 -11.01
C VAL A 56 -14.55 2.52 -11.63
N THR A 57 -15.56 1.87 -12.18
CA THR A 57 -15.43 0.51 -12.75
C THR A 57 -15.17 0.51 -14.25
N THR A 58 -15.57 1.57 -14.94
CA THR A 58 -15.46 1.66 -16.40
C THR A 58 -15.19 3.10 -16.85
N TYR A 59 -14.29 3.22 -17.83
CA TYR A 59 -14.03 4.47 -18.54
C TYR A 59 -13.99 4.23 -20.05
N ASN A 60 -14.97 4.77 -20.76
CA ASN A 60 -15.07 4.67 -22.20
C ASN A 60 -14.39 5.86 -22.91
N PHE A 61 -13.91 5.64 -24.13
CA PHE A 61 -13.21 6.63 -24.95
C PHE A 61 -14.02 7.93 -25.23
N THR A 62 -15.32 7.94 -24.98
CA THR A 62 -16.21 9.11 -25.12
C THR A 62 -16.38 9.89 -23.82
N ASN A 63 -15.44 9.81 -22.90
CA ASN A 63 -15.52 10.43 -21.57
C ASN A 63 -16.78 10.03 -20.76
N HIS A 64 -17.25 8.80 -20.96
CA HIS A 64 -18.28 8.20 -20.15
C HIS A 64 -17.65 7.28 -19.10
N LEU A 65 -17.96 7.54 -17.84
CA LEU A 65 -17.51 6.71 -16.73
C LEU A 65 -18.72 6.06 -16.05
N VAL A 66 -18.48 4.88 -15.51
CA VAL A 66 -19.42 4.21 -14.61
C VAL A 66 -18.73 4.06 -13.27
N ALA A 67 -19.40 4.50 -12.21
CA ALA A 67 -18.88 4.38 -10.85
C ALA A 67 -19.94 3.74 -9.94
N LEU A 68 -19.47 2.95 -8.99
CA LEU A 68 -20.28 2.28 -7.99
C LEU A 68 -19.96 2.87 -6.62
N GLU A 69 -20.95 3.56 -6.03
CA GLU A 69 -20.86 4.12 -4.69
C GLU A 69 -21.43 3.14 -3.67
N ASP A 70 -20.65 2.85 -2.63
CA ASP A 70 -21.09 2.09 -1.46
C ASP A 70 -21.45 3.05 -0.31
N LYS A 71 -22.74 3.20 -0.04
CA LYS A 71 -23.27 4.03 1.05
C LYS A 71 -23.25 3.37 2.42
N PHE A 72 -22.89 2.09 2.49
CA PHE A 72 -22.85 1.32 3.75
C PHE A 72 -21.60 1.48 4.57
N SER A 73 -20.55 2.11 4.02
CA SER A 73 -19.27 2.14 4.69
C SER A 73 -19.38 2.65 6.13
N GLY A 74 -19.10 1.76 7.10
CA GLY A 74 -19.09 2.06 8.53
C GLY A 74 -20.39 1.78 9.30
N ARG A 75 -21.46 1.27 8.68
CA ARG A 75 -22.70 0.87 9.37
C ARG A 75 -22.81 -0.66 9.48
N LYS A 76 -23.61 -1.16 10.45
CA LYS A 76 -23.99 -2.58 10.48
C LYS A 76 -24.71 -2.92 9.19
N ILE A 77 -24.18 -3.93 8.48
CA ILE A 77 -24.73 -4.39 7.19
C ILE A 77 -26.12 -4.97 7.46
N ASP A 78 -27.15 -4.29 7.00
CA ASP A 78 -28.46 -4.90 6.83
C ASP A 78 -28.50 -5.54 5.44
N LEU A 79 -28.25 -6.85 5.37
CA LEU A 79 -28.22 -7.62 4.12
C LEU A 79 -29.51 -7.53 3.30
N LYS A 80 -30.59 -7.00 3.86
CA LYS A 80 -31.88 -6.80 3.18
C LYS A 80 -31.98 -5.46 2.42
N LYS A 81 -31.02 -4.54 2.62
CA LYS A 81 -31.00 -3.23 1.96
C LYS A 81 -29.66 -3.04 1.27
N SER A 82 -29.61 -3.25 -0.04
CA SER A 82 -28.46 -2.81 -0.84
C SER A 82 -28.56 -1.30 -1.06
N GLU A 83 -27.59 -0.54 -0.59
CA GLU A 83 -27.48 0.92 -0.84
C GLU A 83 -26.34 1.21 -1.82
N LEU A 84 -26.10 0.32 -2.76
CA LEU A 84 -25.19 0.57 -3.86
C LEU A 84 -25.85 1.52 -4.86
N THR A 85 -25.17 2.60 -5.20
CA THR A 85 -25.61 3.55 -6.22
C THR A 85 -24.72 3.48 -7.44
N LEU A 86 -25.30 3.19 -8.59
CA LEU A 86 -24.61 3.21 -9.87
C LEU A 86 -24.69 4.62 -10.46
N HIS A 87 -23.53 5.26 -10.62
CA HIS A 87 -23.40 6.55 -11.26
C HIS A 87 -22.98 6.38 -12.73
N LYS A 88 -23.75 6.96 -13.65
CA LYS A 88 -23.36 7.14 -15.06
C LYS A 88 -22.93 8.58 -15.23
N ILE A 89 -21.66 8.78 -15.53
CA ILE A 89 -21.01 10.10 -15.52
C ILE A 89 -20.56 10.42 -16.94
N ARG A 90 -20.86 11.62 -17.40
CA ARG A 90 -20.36 12.18 -18.66
C ARG A 90 -19.60 13.46 -18.38
N THR A 91 -18.36 13.54 -18.86
CA THR A 91 -17.47 14.67 -18.61
C THR A 91 -16.93 15.25 -19.92
N SER A 92 -16.47 16.49 -19.88
CA SER A 92 -15.68 17.09 -20.96
C SER A 92 -14.19 16.76 -20.86
N LEU A 93 -13.70 16.49 -19.62
CA LEU A 93 -12.32 16.15 -19.32
C LEU A 93 -12.28 15.19 -18.14
N THR A 94 -11.44 14.17 -18.22
CA THR A 94 -11.16 13.24 -17.12
C THR A 94 -9.69 13.31 -16.76
N ILE A 95 -9.40 13.48 -15.47
CA ILE A 95 -8.05 13.39 -14.92
C ILE A 95 -7.97 12.10 -14.11
N LEU A 96 -7.06 11.20 -14.48
CA LEU A 96 -6.82 9.94 -13.79
C LEU A 96 -5.67 10.10 -12.82
N SER A 97 -5.90 9.79 -11.54
CA SER A 97 -4.93 9.83 -10.46
C SER A 97 -5.00 8.54 -9.64
N ASN A 98 -5.02 7.39 -10.31
CA ASN A 98 -5.27 6.07 -9.72
C ASN A 98 -4.14 5.58 -8.80
N GLY A 99 -2.96 6.23 -8.87
CA GLY A 99 -1.80 5.81 -8.07
C GLY A 99 -1.11 4.58 -8.66
N HIS A 100 -0.80 3.62 -7.78
CA HIS A 100 -0.01 2.45 -8.14
C HIS A 100 -0.42 1.22 -7.33
N ILE A 101 -0.08 0.04 -7.86
CA ILE A 101 -0.30 -1.26 -7.24
C ILE A 101 1.08 -1.86 -6.90
N GLU A 102 1.25 -2.31 -5.66
CA GLU A 102 2.48 -2.98 -5.24
C GLU A 102 2.60 -4.36 -5.90
N ARG A 103 3.79 -4.66 -6.43
CA ARG A 103 4.10 -5.96 -7.03
C ARG A 103 4.52 -6.96 -5.97
N PHE A 104 4.05 -8.15 -6.12
CA PHE A 104 4.48 -9.30 -5.35
C PHE A 104 5.76 -9.91 -5.95
N ILE A 105 6.63 -10.50 -5.11
CA ILE A 105 7.76 -11.32 -5.54
C ILE A 105 7.38 -12.78 -5.28
N SER A 106 7.37 -13.61 -6.33
CA SER A 106 6.96 -15.01 -6.22
C SER A 106 8.06 -15.89 -5.66
N PHE A 107 7.70 -16.82 -4.79
CA PHE A 107 8.56 -17.85 -4.21
C PHE A 107 7.70 -19.08 -3.83
N ARG A 108 8.32 -20.18 -3.43
CA ARG A 108 7.62 -21.42 -3.09
C ARG A 108 6.72 -21.24 -1.85
N ASN A 109 5.47 -21.69 -1.95
CA ASN A 109 4.43 -21.59 -0.90
C ASN A 109 4.12 -20.13 -0.47
N ASN A 110 4.12 -19.22 -1.42
CA ASN A 110 3.82 -17.81 -1.18
C ASN A 110 2.34 -17.52 -0.88
N ASP A 111 1.49 -18.52 -0.97
CA ASP A 111 0.05 -18.52 -0.67
C ASP A 111 -0.26 -18.89 0.80
N LEU A 112 0.74 -19.26 1.58
CA LEU A 112 0.54 -19.56 2.99
C LEU A 112 0.06 -18.33 3.78
N PRO A 113 -0.93 -18.49 4.67
CA PRO A 113 -1.33 -17.42 5.59
C PRO A 113 -0.14 -16.87 6.38
N GLY A 114 0.00 -15.55 6.39
CA GLY A 114 1.12 -14.82 6.96
C GLY A 114 2.02 -14.16 5.90
N VAL A 115 1.85 -14.46 4.61
CA VAL A 115 2.43 -13.69 3.51
C VAL A 115 1.52 -12.51 3.19
N MET A 116 2.06 -11.30 3.08
CA MET A 116 1.32 -10.11 2.67
C MET A 116 2.24 -9.09 1.99
N LEU A 117 1.63 -8.13 1.28
CA LEU A 117 2.36 -6.98 0.73
C LEU A 117 2.83 -6.06 1.85
N ALA A 118 4.01 -5.47 1.68
CA ALA A 118 4.59 -4.56 2.66
C ALA A 118 3.74 -3.30 2.86
N SER A 119 3.16 -2.75 1.78
CA SER A 119 2.24 -1.61 1.85
C SER A 119 0.94 -1.95 2.59
N SER A 120 0.44 -3.18 2.48
CA SER A 120 -0.72 -3.63 3.23
C SER A 120 -0.43 -3.68 4.73
N PHE A 121 0.75 -4.16 5.13
CA PHE A 121 1.15 -4.16 6.52
C PHE A 121 1.33 -2.73 7.06
N GLU A 122 1.94 -1.83 6.28
CA GLU A 122 2.05 -0.42 6.62
C GLU A 122 0.67 0.25 6.80
N LYS A 123 -0.30 -0.09 5.95
CA LYS A 123 -1.69 0.34 6.07
C LYS A 123 -2.34 -0.16 7.36
N TYR A 124 -2.08 -1.40 7.79
CA TYR A 124 -2.56 -1.92 9.08
C TYR A 124 -2.03 -1.10 10.25
N ILE A 125 -0.76 -0.75 10.24
CA ILE A 125 -0.14 0.09 11.28
C ILE A 125 -0.78 1.48 11.32
N HIS A 126 -0.77 2.19 10.20
CA HIS A 126 -1.13 3.61 10.18
C HIS A 126 -2.64 3.88 10.18
N ARG A 127 -3.41 3.06 9.48
CA ARG A 127 -4.85 3.27 9.37
C ARG A 127 -5.65 2.61 10.48
N PHE A 128 -5.24 1.41 10.88
CA PHE A 128 -6.02 0.58 11.80
C PHE A 128 -5.40 0.47 13.19
N GLY A 129 -4.17 0.96 13.39
CA GLY A 129 -3.44 0.85 14.65
C GLY A 129 -3.15 -0.60 15.05
N VAL A 130 -3.09 -1.50 14.07
CA VAL A 130 -2.88 -2.93 14.31
C VAL A 130 -1.41 -3.28 14.09
N ILE A 131 -0.79 -3.85 15.11
CA ILE A 131 0.55 -4.42 15.05
C ILE A 131 0.44 -5.89 15.44
N PRO A 132 0.91 -6.83 14.61
CA PRO A 132 0.90 -8.25 14.97
C PRO A 132 1.89 -8.54 16.11
N GLU A 133 1.58 -9.55 16.93
CA GLU A 133 2.45 -9.94 18.06
C GLU A 133 3.85 -10.40 17.62
N LYS A 134 3.95 -10.98 16.42
CA LYS A 134 5.20 -11.56 15.92
C LYS A 134 5.89 -10.65 14.92
N LYS A 135 7.20 -10.53 15.08
CA LYS A 135 8.06 -9.73 14.22
C LYS A 135 8.05 -10.28 12.78
N PRO A 136 7.69 -9.49 11.78
CA PRO A 136 7.72 -9.94 10.39
C PRO A 136 9.15 -10.04 9.87
N VAL A 137 9.34 -10.87 8.87
CA VAL A 137 10.47 -10.76 7.93
C VAL A 137 10.03 -9.83 6.80
N ILE A 138 10.91 -8.95 6.34
CA ILE A 138 10.67 -8.09 5.18
C ILE A 138 11.50 -8.60 4.02
N PHE A 139 10.88 -8.81 2.86
CA PHE A 139 11.55 -9.20 1.62
C PHE A 139 11.25 -8.20 0.51
N THR A 140 12.30 -7.69 -0.12
CA THR A 140 12.18 -6.64 -1.15
C THR A 140 13.28 -6.73 -2.22
N ASN A 141 13.06 -6.03 -3.33
CA ASN A 141 14.04 -5.71 -4.36
C ASN A 141 14.13 -4.21 -4.64
N ASN A 142 13.65 -3.38 -3.72
CA ASN A 142 13.58 -1.93 -3.89
C ASN A 142 13.56 -1.20 -2.54
N SER A 143 13.62 0.13 -2.55
CA SER A 143 13.72 0.95 -1.34
C SER A 143 12.40 1.36 -0.72
N SER A 144 11.27 0.98 -1.32
CA SER A 144 9.94 1.42 -0.84
C SER A 144 9.60 0.91 0.56
N THR A 145 10.18 -0.23 0.97
CA THR A 145 9.98 -0.81 2.31
C THR A 145 10.70 -0.05 3.42
N PHE A 146 11.52 0.96 3.08
CA PHE A 146 12.21 1.76 4.09
C PHE A 146 11.24 2.56 4.97
N SER A 147 10.13 3.03 4.39
CA SER A 147 9.05 3.67 5.16
C SER A 147 8.47 2.74 6.22
N LEU A 148 8.22 1.48 5.84
CA LEU A 148 7.75 0.46 6.76
C LEU A 148 8.77 0.20 7.89
N LEU A 149 10.06 0.11 7.57
CA LEU A 149 11.11 -0.03 8.59
C LEU A 149 11.12 1.14 9.58
N LYS A 150 11.04 2.37 9.09
CA LYS A 150 10.94 3.58 9.93
C LYS A 150 9.69 3.55 10.81
N SER A 151 8.54 3.25 10.23
CA SER A 151 7.26 3.16 10.94
C SER A 151 7.28 2.11 12.06
N MET A 152 7.77 0.92 11.77
CA MET A 152 7.89 -0.14 12.77
C MET A 152 8.82 0.27 13.92
N THR A 153 9.99 0.81 13.58
CA THR A 153 11.01 1.17 14.56
C THR A 153 10.56 2.32 15.46
N SER A 154 9.85 3.33 14.91
CA SER A 154 9.29 4.44 15.71
C SER A 154 8.26 3.97 16.75
N LEU A 155 7.61 2.84 16.49
CA LEU A 155 6.68 2.19 17.41
C LEU A 155 7.36 1.20 18.38
N GLY A 156 8.71 1.15 18.40
CA GLY A 156 9.46 0.20 19.21
C GLY A 156 9.40 -1.25 18.69
N TYR A 157 8.90 -1.46 17.49
CA TYR A 157 8.69 -2.77 16.87
C TYR A 157 9.68 -2.98 15.72
N LYS A 158 10.49 -4.04 15.77
CA LYS A 158 11.52 -4.31 14.76
C LYS A 158 11.17 -5.58 13.98
N PRO A 159 11.50 -5.64 12.67
CA PRO A 159 11.41 -6.90 11.94
C PRO A 159 12.42 -7.92 12.46
N GLU A 160 12.12 -9.20 12.26
CA GLU A 160 13.05 -10.31 12.54
C GLU A 160 14.26 -10.25 11.61
N ALA A 161 14.00 -9.98 10.32
CA ALA A 161 15.06 -9.80 9.34
C ALA A 161 14.59 -8.92 8.18
N TYR A 162 15.55 -8.32 7.49
CA TYR A 162 15.38 -7.60 6.23
C TYR A 162 16.17 -8.30 5.13
N ILE A 163 15.49 -8.71 4.07
CA ILE A 163 16.05 -9.44 2.94
C ILE A 163 15.89 -8.56 1.71
N ASP A 164 16.99 -8.30 1.00
CA ASP A 164 16.97 -7.52 -0.24
C ASP A 164 17.72 -8.30 -1.33
N SER A 165 17.04 -8.51 -2.46
CA SER A 165 17.63 -9.24 -3.57
C SER A 165 18.66 -8.43 -4.35
N ARG A 166 18.74 -7.13 -4.15
CA ARG A 166 19.76 -6.28 -4.76
C ARG A 166 21.14 -6.51 -4.13
N LYS A 167 22.17 -6.25 -4.91
CA LYS A 167 23.54 -6.27 -4.40
C LYS A 167 23.74 -5.15 -3.38
N LYS A 168 24.68 -5.36 -2.47
CA LYS A 168 24.95 -4.43 -1.37
C LYS A 168 25.32 -3.01 -1.82
N ASP A 169 25.96 -2.86 -2.96
CA ASP A 169 26.34 -1.57 -3.56
C ASP A 169 25.15 -0.81 -4.18
N GLU A 170 24.12 -1.53 -4.61
CA GLU A 170 22.89 -0.96 -5.16
C GLU A 170 21.91 -0.44 -4.10
N ILE A 171 22.14 -0.78 -2.82
CA ILE A 171 21.27 -0.37 -1.72
C ILE A 171 21.75 0.96 -1.14
N GLU A 172 20.82 1.84 -0.85
CA GLU A 172 21.09 3.18 -0.33
C GLU A 172 21.82 3.14 1.02
N THR A 173 22.79 4.03 1.18
CA THR A 173 23.61 4.10 2.41
C THR A 173 22.76 4.36 3.65
N GLU A 174 21.67 5.11 3.51
CA GLU A 174 20.73 5.39 4.60
C GLU A 174 20.07 4.10 5.14
N ILE A 175 19.61 3.23 4.25
CA ILE A 175 19.01 1.94 4.62
C ILE A 175 20.03 1.06 5.35
N LYS A 176 21.24 0.96 4.78
CA LYS A 176 22.34 0.18 5.40
C LYS A 176 22.69 0.68 6.80
N LYS A 177 22.77 2.00 6.96
CA LYS A 177 23.03 2.65 8.26
C LYS A 177 21.89 2.38 9.23
N PHE A 178 20.65 2.54 8.78
CA PHE A 178 19.46 2.33 9.61
C PHE A 178 19.36 0.90 10.15
N LEU A 179 19.57 -0.11 9.30
CA LEU A 179 19.55 -1.52 9.69
C LEU A 179 20.61 -1.82 10.78
N LYS A 180 21.84 -1.31 10.60
CA LYS A 180 22.93 -1.46 11.57
C LYS A 180 22.62 -0.76 12.90
N THR A 181 22.23 0.52 12.86
CA THR A 181 21.95 1.32 14.05
C THR A 181 20.84 0.71 14.90
N ASN A 182 19.85 0.10 14.26
CA ASN A 182 18.70 -0.52 14.94
C ASN A 182 18.90 -1.99 15.26
N ASN A 183 20.09 -2.58 15.00
CA ASN A 183 20.39 -4.00 15.21
C ASN A 183 19.35 -4.92 14.55
N ILE A 184 19.00 -4.64 13.29
CA ILE A 184 18.12 -5.46 12.48
C ILE A 184 18.97 -6.43 11.69
N LEU A 185 18.67 -7.75 11.76
CA LEU A 185 19.31 -8.76 10.93
C LEU A 185 19.01 -8.49 9.46
N PHE A 186 20.02 -8.54 8.58
CA PHE A 186 19.80 -8.28 7.16
C PHE A 186 20.62 -9.20 6.25
N TYR A 187 20.04 -9.52 5.10
CA TYR A 187 20.63 -10.30 4.02
C TYR A 187 20.49 -9.52 2.73
N PHE A 188 21.62 -9.12 2.13
CA PHE A 188 21.68 -8.49 0.81
C PHE A 188 22.12 -9.54 -0.22
N ASP A 189 21.83 -9.31 -1.51
CA ASP A 189 22.06 -10.27 -2.59
C ASP A 189 21.43 -11.62 -2.25
N SER A 190 20.17 -11.56 -1.75
CA SER A 190 19.51 -12.70 -1.15
C SER A 190 18.03 -12.74 -1.51
N GLU A 191 17.50 -13.94 -1.64
CA GLU A 191 16.12 -14.18 -2.01
C GLU A 191 15.42 -15.09 -1.01
N VAL A 192 14.11 -14.93 -0.89
CA VAL A 192 13.28 -15.92 -0.21
C VAL A 192 13.07 -17.08 -1.17
N GLU A 193 13.61 -18.24 -0.85
CA GLU A 193 13.42 -19.49 -1.60
C GLU A 193 12.01 -20.04 -1.42
N GLY A 194 11.48 -19.94 -0.21
CA GLY A 194 10.14 -20.38 0.11
C GLY A 194 9.79 -20.30 1.57
N CYS A 195 8.51 -20.57 1.84
CA CYS A 195 7.98 -20.68 3.18
C CYS A 195 7.56 -22.12 3.48
N ASP A 196 7.69 -22.53 4.74
CA ASP A 196 7.25 -23.82 5.24
C ASP A 196 6.33 -23.63 6.45
N GLY A 197 5.28 -24.44 6.54
CA GLY A 197 4.31 -24.45 7.61
C GLY A 197 3.08 -25.29 7.23
N ASN A 198 2.23 -25.60 8.19
CA ASN A 198 1.04 -26.42 7.94
C ASN A 198 -0.18 -25.53 7.57
N LYS A 199 -0.60 -24.66 8.49
CA LYS A 199 -1.77 -23.76 8.30
C LYS A 199 -1.37 -22.30 8.07
N LYS A 200 -0.15 -21.95 8.35
CA LYS A 200 0.45 -20.62 8.25
C LYS A 200 1.96 -20.76 8.15
N ILE A 201 2.64 -19.67 7.83
CA ILE A 201 4.11 -19.64 7.85
C ILE A 201 4.62 -19.96 9.25
N GLU A 202 5.63 -20.83 9.32
CA GLU A 202 6.40 -21.15 10.52
C GLU A 202 7.89 -20.91 10.29
N LYS A 203 8.36 -21.15 9.06
CA LYS A 203 9.76 -20.99 8.67
C LYS A 203 9.85 -20.35 7.30
N ILE A 204 10.88 -19.53 7.12
CA ILE A 204 11.23 -18.88 5.86
C ILE A 204 12.64 -19.30 5.50
N THR A 205 12.83 -19.85 4.31
CA THR A 205 14.14 -20.20 3.79
C THR A 205 14.68 -19.07 2.93
N VAL A 206 15.84 -18.55 3.29
CA VAL A 206 16.55 -17.47 2.58
C VAL A 206 17.74 -18.08 1.86
N ARG A 207 17.90 -17.80 0.59
CA ARG A 207 19.05 -18.19 -0.24
C ARG A 207 19.96 -17.00 -0.47
N GLN A 208 21.25 -17.19 -0.21
CA GLN A 208 22.30 -16.22 -0.54
C GLN A 208 23.43 -16.95 -1.27
N GLY A 209 23.47 -16.80 -2.59
CA GLY A 209 24.37 -17.58 -3.42
C GLY A 209 24.13 -19.09 -3.27
N LYS A 210 25.12 -19.80 -2.69
CA LYS A 210 25.03 -21.25 -2.38
C LYS A 210 24.59 -21.56 -0.94
N ASN A 211 24.45 -20.53 -0.10
CA ASN A 211 24.11 -20.68 1.31
C ASN A 211 22.60 -20.55 1.53
N TYR A 212 22.10 -21.31 2.50
CA TYR A 212 20.70 -21.30 2.91
C TYR A 212 20.60 -21.01 4.39
N TYR A 213 19.69 -20.09 4.74
CA TYR A 213 19.39 -19.68 6.11
C TYR A 213 17.92 -19.95 6.39
N LYS A 214 17.61 -20.39 7.61
CA LYS A 214 16.23 -20.61 8.05
C LYS A 214 15.87 -19.60 9.13
N LEU A 215 14.80 -18.85 8.91
CA LEU A 215 14.24 -17.89 9.85
C LEU A 215 12.92 -18.42 10.38
N ASN A 216 12.73 -18.39 11.70
CA ASN A 216 11.45 -18.72 12.32
C ASN A 216 10.60 -17.46 12.38
N SER A 217 9.58 -17.38 11.54
CA SER A 217 8.62 -16.27 11.56
C SER A 217 7.26 -16.76 11.04
N SER A 218 6.20 -16.16 11.54
CA SER A 218 4.84 -16.42 11.08
C SER A 218 4.30 -15.33 10.16
N MET A 219 5.16 -14.38 9.75
CA MET A 219 4.78 -13.28 8.89
C MET A 219 5.92 -12.87 7.96
N LEU A 220 5.58 -12.69 6.68
CA LEU A 220 6.49 -12.23 5.64
C LEU A 220 5.83 -11.07 4.87
N CYS A 221 6.44 -9.89 4.94
CA CYS A 221 6.04 -8.72 4.20
C CYS A 221 6.88 -8.62 2.92
N VAL A 222 6.23 -8.55 1.76
CA VAL A 222 6.89 -8.63 0.45
C VAL A 222 6.65 -7.36 -0.35
N SER A 223 7.69 -6.85 -1.01
CA SER A 223 7.58 -5.73 -1.95
C SER A 223 8.48 -5.93 -3.16
N GLY A 224 7.88 -6.11 -4.33
CA GLY A 224 8.55 -6.15 -5.64
C GLY A 224 8.57 -4.79 -6.36
N GLY A 225 8.33 -3.68 -5.64
CA GLY A 225 8.15 -2.36 -6.22
C GLY A 225 6.70 -2.08 -6.61
N PHE A 226 6.49 -1.09 -7.45
CA PHE A 226 5.16 -0.62 -7.80
C PHE A 226 4.98 -0.51 -9.31
N ASN A 227 3.79 -0.85 -9.78
CA ASN A 227 3.33 -0.55 -11.13
C ASN A 227 2.28 0.56 -11.08
N PRO A 228 2.28 1.52 -12.00
CA PRO A 228 1.18 2.47 -12.12
C PRO A 228 -0.13 1.72 -12.39
N ASP A 229 -1.21 2.17 -11.75
CA ASP A 229 -2.54 1.66 -12.04
C ASP A 229 -3.09 2.33 -13.30
N ILE A 230 -2.92 1.65 -14.43
CA ILE A 230 -3.33 2.13 -15.75
C ILE A 230 -4.68 1.54 -16.22
N HIS A 231 -5.42 0.88 -15.31
CA HIS A 231 -6.60 0.11 -15.70
C HIS A 231 -7.65 0.94 -16.43
N LEU A 232 -8.03 2.09 -15.86
CA LEU A 232 -8.98 3.00 -16.50
C LEU A 232 -8.41 3.66 -17.76
N PHE A 233 -7.11 3.98 -17.77
CA PHE A 233 -6.44 4.55 -18.93
C PHE A 233 -6.53 3.62 -20.15
N THR A 234 -6.22 2.35 -19.97
CA THR A 234 -6.28 1.36 -21.08
C THR A 234 -7.69 1.13 -21.61
N GLN A 235 -8.71 1.27 -20.76
CA GLN A 235 -10.11 1.18 -21.18
C GLN A 235 -10.53 2.37 -22.08
N SER A 236 -9.95 3.54 -21.88
CA SER A 236 -10.25 4.74 -22.64
C SER A 236 -9.65 4.75 -24.05
N LYS A 237 -8.87 3.76 -24.44
CA LYS A 237 -8.06 3.70 -25.67
C LYS A 237 -7.01 4.83 -25.76
N GLY A 238 -6.58 5.34 -24.62
CA GLY A 238 -5.52 6.34 -24.51
C GLY A 238 -4.14 5.78 -24.79
#